data_7b66a3e9c41a08e1a48f0db0077f7808
#
_entry.id   7b66a3e9c41a08e1a48f0db0077f7808
#
_cell.length_a   1.000
_cell.length_b   1.000
_cell.length_c   1.000
_cell.angle_alpha   90.00
_cell.angle_beta   90.00
_cell.angle_gamma   90.00
#
_symmetry.space_group_name_H-M   'P 1'
#
loop_
_entity.id
_entity.type
_entity.pdbx_description
1 polymer ?
#
loop_
_entity_poly.entity_id
_entity_poly.type
_entity_poly.pdbx_seq_one_letter_code
_entity_poly.pdbx_strand_id
1 'polypeptide(L)'
;MIRRPPRSTPKPSSAASDVYKRQIANGAPVLHDNISSVSLGNNTFDSPNIASHDQYELGDVDEGFNQADENLTIEREFRTKTVHQGYIEPQNGTAWWRADGFVTIWCSSQGHFGIRDATAILLGLPVSKINVIPMEIGGGFGGKLPCYLEPLAALLSKQSGSPVKMHMTRAEVIEASGPTCGSLIKAKIGVDRTGKITAAKAELYFEAGAFPGSPVGGATACMLSPYDIKNLKLDGYDVVDNKPKTTAYRAPGAPLGALAIETILDEIAEKLEIDPIDLRLINAAKEGTRRADGVVNNRIGMIETAEEIKSHPHYKSSLGESHGKLRGRGVAMGFWRNNTGPASCIAVVTPAGSVNLTEGSVDIGGSRTAIAQQFAEVLGIPVEDVNPQVGDTDSIGYTSVTGGSGVGFKSGWAAFEAAQLVKSQLIERAALVWDTSEDEIEYSDGNAHHKSDPELQLTFKELASGANGTGGPIVGSAGVNPTGVGGSYSATLVDVEIDPDTGKTDILRCTTFVDAGKAIHPDYVEGQIQGGTVQGIGWALNEEYTFDGDGRMANSSFLDYRMPTSLDLPMINTIIVEVANPGHPYGVRGVGEVPIVPPMAAIANAIARAIGIRMEQLPMSPGACLLYTSPSP
;
A
#
# COMPACT_ATOMS: atom_id res chain seq x y z
N MET A 1 -21.78 -15.29 -46.83
CA MET A 1 -20.32 -15.56 -46.74
C MET A 1 -19.62 -14.27 -46.38
N ILE A 2 -19.38 -14.01 -45.13
CA ILE A 2 -18.58 -12.89 -44.64
C ILE A 2 -17.14 -13.33 -44.66
N ARG A 3 -16.33 -12.71 -45.53
CA ARG A 3 -14.88 -12.96 -45.59
C ARG A 3 -14.25 -12.57 -44.26
N ARG A 4 -13.62 -13.49 -43.59
CA ARG A 4 -12.75 -13.21 -42.42
C ARG A 4 -11.63 -12.25 -42.87
N PRO A 5 -11.31 -11.22 -42.10
CA PRO A 5 -10.15 -10.37 -42.40
C PRO A 5 -8.86 -11.23 -42.33
N PRO A 6 -7.82 -10.87 -43.09
CA PRO A 6 -6.59 -11.61 -43.09
C PRO A 6 -5.98 -11.61 -41.68
N ARG A 7 -5.59 -12.77 -41.21
CA ARG A 7 -4.82 -12.98 -39.98
C ARG A 7 -3.43 -12.35 -40.13
N SER A 8 -3.29 -11.10 -39.85
CA SER A 8 -2.03 -10.60 -39.29
C SER A 8 -2.17 -10.73 -37.77
N THR A 9 -1.80 -11.86 -37.24
CA THR A 9 -1.45 -11.94 -35.83
C THR A 9 -0.16 -11.17 -35.66
N PRO A 10 -0.18 -9.98 -35.03
CA PRO A 10 0.98 -9.58 -34.30
C PRO A 10 1.11 -10.70 -33.25
N LYS A 11 2.21 -11.44 -33.24
CA LYS A 11 2.61 -12.14 -32.02
C LYS A 11 2.46 -11.09 -30.93
N PRO A 12 1.67 -11.33 -29.85
CA PRO A 12 1.64 -10.41 -28.75
C PRO A 12 3.10 -10.19 -28.41
N SER A 13 3.49 -8.94 -28.28
CA SER A 13 4.91 -8.62 -28.27
C SER A 13 5.56 -9.29 -27.08
N SER A 14 6.12 -10.49 -27.32
CA SER A 14 7.18 -11.05 -26.47
C SER A 14 8.28 -10.00 -26.26
N ALA A 15 8.35 -9.00 -27.12
CA ALA A 15 9.27 -7.89 -27.04
C ALA A 15 9.18 -7.05 -25.76
N ALA A 16 7.98 -6.77 -25.24
CA ALA A 16 7.87 -6.01 -23.99
C ALA A 16 8.05 -6.88 -22.75
N SER A 17 7.69 -8.16 -22.81
CA SER A 17 7.86 -9.10 -21.69
C SER A 17 9.29 -9.65 -21.55
N ASP A 18 10.15 -9.45 -22.55
CA ASP A 18 11.54 -9.93 -22.53
C ASP A 18 12.55 -8.79 -22.32
N VAL A 19 12.08 -7.56 -22.02
CA VAL A 19 12.99 -6.40 -21.85
C VAL A 19 14.05 -6.71 -20.80
N TYR A 20 13.66 -7.19 -19.62
CA TYR A 20 14.60 -7.54 -18.55
C TYR A 20 15.54 -8.69 -18.96
N LYS A 21 15.08 -9.73 -19.69
CA LYS A 21 15.95 -10.81 -20.20
C LYS A 21 16.99 -10.26 -21.18
N ARG A 22 16.58 -9.29 -22.01
CA ARG A 22 17.49 -8.63 -22.93
C ARG A 22 18.47 -7.72 -22.21
N GLN A 23 18.05 -7.04 -21.14
CA GLN A 23 18.92 -6.16 -20.35
C GLN A 23 20.00 -6.91 -19.57
N ILE A 24 19.75 -8.15 -19.16
CA ILE A 24 20.74 -9.00 -18.47
C ILE A 24 21.42 -10.02 -19.36
N ALA A 25 21.09 -10.09 -20.66
CA ALA A 25 21.72 -10.99 -21.63
C ALA A 25 23.17 -10.60 -21.90
N ASN A 26 23.99 -11.56 -22.24
CA ASN A 26 25.36 -11.31 -22.69
C ASN A 26 25.37 -10.35 -23.87
N GLY A 27 26.11 -9.24 -23.77
CA GLY A 27 26.18 -8.19 -24.78
C GLY A 27 25.03 -7.20 -24.79
N ALA A 28 24.17 -7.18 -23.73
CA ALA A 28 23.18 -6.13 -23.56
C ALA A 28 23.83 -4.74 -23.45
N PRO A 29 23.21 -3.69 -24.02
CA PRO A 29 23.72 -2.33 -23.85
C PRO A 29 23.77 -1.95 -22.37
N VAL A 30 24.89 -1.42 -21.94
CA VAL A 30 25.07 -0.91 -20.57
C VAL A 30 24.40 0.45 -20.47
N LEU A 31 23.46 0.62 -19.55
CA LEU A 31 22.74 1.89 -19.37
C LEU A 31 23.53 2.89 -18.50
N HIS A 32 24.31 2.37 -17.54
CA HIS A 32 25.18 3.18 -16.68
C HIS A 32 26.56 2.55 -16.61
N ASP A 33 27.59 3.25 -17.02
CA ASP A 33 28.99 2.77 -17.03
C ASP A 33 29.49 2.39 -15.64
N ASN A 34 28.94 3.00 -14.60
CA ASN A 34 29.26 2.72 -13.22
C ASN A 34 28.00 2.78 -12.33
N ILE A 35 27.20 1.72 -12.36
CA ILE A 35 25.96 1.67 -11.58
C ILE A 35 26.21 1.69 -10.07
N SER A 36 27.38 1.24 -9.61
CA SER A 36 27.77 1.32 -8.20
C SER A 36 28.01 2.75 -7.72
N SER A 37 28.37 3.69 -8.61
CA SER A 37 28.55 5.11 -8.29
C SER A 37 27.23 5.87 -8.16
N VAL A 38 26.13 5.30 -8.66
CA VAL A 38 24.78 5.85 -8.50
C VAL A 38 24.16 5.44 -7.15
N SER A 39 24.99 4.89 -6.24
CA SER A 39 24.72 4.55 -4.82
C SER A 39 23.61 3.55 -4.53
N LEU A 40 23.36 2.58 -5.40
CA LEU A 40 22.21 1.68 -5.27
C LEU A 40 22.56 0.20 -5.44
N GLY A 41 23.63 -0.25 -4.86
CA GLY A 41 23.97 -1.67 -4.74
C GLY A 41 25.42 -1.98 -5.08
N ASN A 42 25.92 -3.04 -4.47
CA ASN A 42 27.20 -3.63 -4.86
C ASN A 42 26.95 -4.43 -6.13
N ASN A 43 27.32 -3.90 -7.29
CA ASN A 43 27.24 -4.65 -8.54
C ASN A 43 28.33 -5.74 -8.55
N THR A 44 27.99 -6.90 -8.01
CA THR A 44 28.83 -8.11 -8.01
C THR A 44 28.33 -9.15 -9.00
N PHE A 45 27.35 -8.79 -9.85
CA PHE A 45 26.72 -9.69 -10.81
C PHE A 45 27.40 -9.61 -12.17
N ASP A 46 27.25 -10.68 -12.96
CA ASP A 46 27.77 -10.77 -14.33
C ASP A 46 27.09 -9.79 -15.31
N SER A 47 25.93 -9.22 -14.95
CA SER A 47 25.22 -8.24 -15.76
C SER A 47 25.36 -6.83 -15.20
N PRO A 48 25.84 -5.86 -16.00
CA PRO A 48 26.00 -4.46 -15.59
C PRO A 48 24.67 -3.73 -15.35
N ASN A 49 23.53 -4.29 -15.79
CA ASN A 49 22.20 -3.69 -15.63
C ASN A 49 21.45 -4.21 -14.40
N ILE A 50 22.03 -5.11 -13.60
CA ILE A 50 21.50 -5.47 -12.28
C ILE A 50 22.04 -4.50 -11.24
N ALA A 51 21.15 -3.71 -10.64
CA ALA A 51 21.51 -2.66 -9.70
C ALA A 51 21.61 -3.16 -8.25
N SER A 52 20.76 -4.10 -7.85
CA SER A 52 20.79 -4.73 -6.53
C SER A 52 20.21 -6.13 -6.54
N HIS A 53 20.51 -6.88 -5.48
CA HIS A 53 20.01 -8.21 -5.23
C HIS A 53 19.53 -8.30 -3.78
N ASP A 54 18.25 -8.57 -3.58
CA ASP A 54 17.66 -8.89 -2.29
C ASP A 54 17.55 -10.40 -2.16
N GLN A 55 18.13 -10.98 -1.11
CA GLN A 55 18.10 -12.41 -0.88
C GLN A 55 17.58 -12.73 0.52
N TYR A 56 16.66 -13.67 0.58
CA TYR A 56 16.19 -14.28 1.83
C TYR A 56 16.30 -15.80 1.74
N GLU A 57 16.82 -16.42 2.80
CA GLU A 57 16.97 -17.85 2.90
C GLU A 57 16.65 -18.34 4.32
N LEU A 58 15.84 -19.39 4.41
CA LEU A 58 15.51 -20.08 5.66
C LEU A 58 15.63 -21.59 5.43
N GLY A 59 16.22 -22.30 6.40
CA GLY A 59 16.35 -23.75 6.38
C GLY A 59 17.22 -24.26 5.22
N ASP A 60 16.88 -25.44 4.71
CA ASP A 60 17.50 -26.06 3.54
C ASP A 60 16.43 -26.31 2.48
N VAL A 61 16.47 -25.50 1.43
CA VAL A 61 15.45 -25.53 0.38
C VAL A 61 15.51 -26.82 -0.46
N ASP A 62 16.71 -27.37 -0.67
CA ASP A 62 16.89 -28.59 -1.46
C ASP A 62 16.38 -29.80 -0.68
N GLU A 63 16.71 -29.90 0.60
CA GLU A 63 16.14 -30.92 1.50
C GLU A 63 14.61 -30.79 1.60
N GLY A 64 14.10 -29.55 1.67
CA GLY A 64 12.66 -29.31 1.69
C GLY A 64 11.96 -29.78 0.41
N PHE A 65 12.55 -29.62 -0.78
CA PHE A 65 12.00 -30.17 -2.03
C PHE A 65 12.13 -31.69 -2.10
N ASN A 66 13.16 -32.31 -1.51
CA ASN A 66 13.27 -33.77 -1.43
C ASN A 66 12.15 -34.40 -0.57
N GLN A 67 11.59 -33.63 0.39
CA GLN A 67 10.45 -34.03 1.23
C GLN A 67 9.08 -33.82 0.55
N ALA A 68 9.03 -33.05 -0.54
CA ALA A 68 7.82 -32.78 -1.29
C ALA A 68 7.39 -34.01 -2.09
N ASP A 69 6.09 -34.14 -2.35
CA ASP A 69 5.59 -35.05 -3.39
C ASP A 69 5.91 -34.46 -4.78
N GLU A 70 6.51 -35.26 -5.66
CA GLU A 70 6.94 -34.80 -7.00
C GLU A 70 5.76 -34.27 -7.83
N ASN A 71 4.57 -34.90 -7.73
CA ASN A 71 3.36 -34.48 -8.45
C ASN A 71 2.73 -33.20 -7.89
N LEU A 72 3.10 -32.82 -6.64
CA LEU A 72 2.62 -31.65 -5.90
C LEU A 72 3.72 -30.56 -5.81
N THR A 73 4.78 -30.71 -6.56
CA THR A 73 5.82 -29.69 -6.75
C THR A 73 5.51 -28.93 -8.04
N ILE A 74 5.09 -27.68 -7.89
CA ILE A 74 4.64 -26.84 -9.00
C ILE A 74 5.65 -25.72 -9.21
N GLU A 75 6.05 -25.52 -10.47
CA GLU A 75 6.90 -24.42 -10.91
C GLU A 75 6.22 -23.64 -12.02
N ARG A 76 6.19 -22.29 -11.90
CA ARG A 76 5.53 -21.39 -12.85
C ARG A 76 6.36 -20.12 -13.07
N GLU A 77 6.20 -19.51 -14.25
CA GLU A 77 6.80 -18.23 -14.61
C GLU A 77 5.70 -17.20 -14.87
N PHE A 78 5.66 -16.13 -14.07
CA PHE A 78 4.66 -15.06 -14.17
C PHE A 78 5.28 -13.80 -14.75
N ARG A 79 4.52 -13.11 -15.60
CA ARG A 79 4.94 -11.88 -16.28
C ARG A 79 3.91 -10.79 -16.11
N THR A 80 4.37 -9.60 -15.75
CA THR A 80 3.50 -8.43 -15.60
C THR A 80 4.03 -7.25 -16.39
N LYS A 81 3.14 -6.31 -16.68
CA LYS A 81 3.48 -5.05 -17.35
C LYS A 81 3.66 -3.93 -16.34
N THR A 82 4.35 -2.89 -16.77
CA THR A 82 4.39 -1.60 -16.08
C THR A 82 2.99 -0.98 -16.05
N VAL A 83 2.55 -0.46 -14.90
CA VAL A 83 1.27 0.25 -14.73
C VAL A 83 1.46 1.53 -13.93
N HIS A 84 0.56 2.49 -14.13
CA HIS A 84 0.54 3.75 -13.40
C HIS A 84 -0.42 3.68 -12.20
N GLN A 85 -0.17 4.47 -11.15
CA GLN A 85 -1.02 4.54 -9.94
C GLN A 85 -2.42 5.11 -10.22
N GLY A 86 -2.62 5.78 -11.35
CA GLY A 86 -3.92 6.24 -11.82
C GLY A 86 -4.58 7.33 -10.98
N TYR A 87 -3.82 8.11 -10.17
CA TYR A 87 -4.40 9.21 -9.40
C TYR A 87 -5.00 10.28 -10.32
N ILE A 88 -6.18 10.79 -9.93
CA ILE A 88 -6.96 11.73 -10.76
C ILE A 88 -6.33 13.12 -10.77
N GLU A 89 -5.88 13.61 -9.64
CA GLU A 89 -5.19 14.90 -9.54
C GLU A 89 -3.77 14.79 -10.10
N PRO A 90 -3.41 15.54 -11.18
CA PRO A 90 -2.03 15.60 -11.66
C PRO A 90 -1.07 16.21 -10.63
N GLN A 91 0.24 15.99 -10.81
CA GLN A 91 1.25 16.71 -10.05
C GLN A 91 1.09 18.20 -10.27
N ASN A 92 1.11 18.95 -9.18
CA ASN A 92 1.02 20.41 -9.20
C ASN A 92 1.74 20.99 -7.96
N GLY A 93 2.23 22.20 -8.13
CA GLY A 93 2.86 22.96 -7.07
C GLY A 93 2.90 24.44 -7.39
N THR A 94 2.80 25.27 -6.36
CA THR A 94 3.01 26.71 -6.44
C THR A 94 4.21 27.05 -5.57
N ALA A 95 5.12 27.86 -6.06
CA ALA A 95 6.24 28.33 -5.27
C ALA A 95 6.34 29.87 -5.32
N TRP A 96 6.75 30.43 -4.19
CA TRP A 96 7.05 31.84 -4.08
C TRP A 96 8.42 32.05 -3.46
N TRP A 97 9.36 32.49 -4.27
CA TRP A 97 10.67 32.92 -3.83
C TRP A 97 10.64 34.40 -3.44
N ARG A 98 10.66 34.70 -2.16
CA ARG A 98 10.53 36.02 -1.62
C ARG A 98 11.83 36.82 -1.76
N ALA A 99 11.76 38.16 -1.72
CA ALA A 99 12.91 39.06 -1.81
C ALA A 99 13.92 38.85 -0.66
N ASP A 100 13.50 38.38 0.50
CA ASP A 100 14.34 38.06 1.66
C ASP A 100 15.05 36.70 1.55
N GLY A 101 14.89 36.00 0.42
CA GLY A 101 15.51 34.72 0.13
C GLY A 101 14.79 33.50 0.71
N PHE A 102 13.63 33.67 1.35
CA PHE A 102 12.77 32.55 1.75
C PHE A 102 11.95 32.04 0.58
N VAL A 103 11.68 30.74 0.60
CA VAL A 103 10.85 30.05 -0.40
C VAL A 103 9.66 29.40 0.30
N THR A 104 8.46 29.74 -0.11
CA THR A 104 7.24 29.06 0.31
C THR A 104 6.72 28.22 -0.84
N ILE A 105 6.40 26.96 -0.58
CA ILE A 105 5.89 26.00 -1.57
C ILE A 105 4.54 25.45 -1.07
N TRP A 106 3.52 25.51 -1.91
CA TRP A 106 2.24 24.86 -1.72
C TRP A 106 2.16 23.70 -2.71
N CYS A 107 2.01 22.46 -2.24
CA CYS A 107 1.97 21.29 -3.11
C CYS A 107 1.05 20.18 -2.59
N SER A 108 0.53 19.38 -3.51
CA SER A 108 -0.18 18.15 -3.22
C SER A 108 0.79 16.96 -3.31
N SER A 109 1.50 16.67 -2.22
CA SER A 109 2.45 15.55 -2.12
C SER A 109 2.10 14.65 -0.94
N GLN A 110 2.66 13.43 -0.91
CA GLN A 110 2.49 12.50 0.21
C GLN A 110 3.43 12.80 1.38
N GLY A 111 4.33 13.78 1.25
CA GLY A 111 5.30 14.11 2.31
C GLY A 111 5.99 15.45 2.10
N HIS A 112 5.42 16.50 2.65
CA HIS A 112 5.90 17.87 2.50
C HIS A 112 7.32 18.10 3.07
N PHE A 113 7.71 17.37 4.12
CA PHE A 113 9.09 17.40 4.63
C PHE A 113 10.09 16.87 3.61
N GLY A 114 9.76 15.78 2.90
CA GLY A 114 10.60 15.24 1.83
C GLY A 114 10.72 16.19 0.63
N ILE A 115 9.64 16.90 0.29
CA ILE A 115 9.66 17.95 -0.74
C ILE A 115 10.58 19.10 -0.33
N ARG A 116 10.50 19.56 0.92
CA ARG A 116 11.38 20.60 1.47
C ARG A 116 12.86 20.20 1.33
N ASP A 117 13.19 19.01 1.82
CA ASP A 117 14.57 18.53 1.88
C ASP A 117 15.14 18.30 0.47
N ALA A 118 14.37 17.70 -0.44
CA ALA A 118 14.77 17.53 -1.84
C ALA A 118 14.97 18.89 -2.54
N THR A 119 14.05 19.84 -2.32
CA THR A 119 14.17 21.18 -2.89
C THR A 119 15.41 21.91 -2.36
N ALA A 120 15.72 21.78 -1.07
CA ALA A 120 16.91 22.36 -0.47
C ALA A 120 18.19 21.84 -1.12
N ILE A 121 18.29 20.51 -1.31
CA ILE A 121 19.44 19.87 -1.97
C ILE A 121 19.57 20.34 -3.41
N LEU A 122 18.49 20.30 -4.20
CA LEU A 122 18.50 20.62 -5.63
C LEU A 122 18.83 22.09 -5.91
N LEU A 123 18.40 23.00 -5.04
CA LEU A 123 18.63 24.44 -5.19
C LEU A 123 19.84 24.96 -4.42
N GLY A 124 20.52 24.11 -3.65
CA GLY A 124 21.66 24.51 -2.82
C GLY A 124 21.28 25.49 -1.72
N LEU A 125 20.09 25.37 -1.15
CA LEU A 125 19.56 26.23 -0.10
C LEU A 125 19.65 25.59 1.27
N PRO A 126 19.83 26.35 2.36
CA PRO A 126 19.58 25.84 3.70
C PRO A 126 18.11 25.43 3.85
N VAL A 127 17.84 24.29 4.51
CA VAL A 127 16.48 23.79 4.80
C VAL A 127 15.64 24.86 5.51
N SER A 128 16.23 25.65 6.40
CA SER A 128 15.57 26.74 7.13
C SER A 128 15.10 27.92 6.26
N LYS A 129 15.39 27.91 4.96
CA LYS A 129 14.91 28.91 4.00
C LYS A 129 13.70 28.44 3.20
N ILE A 130 13.21 27.23 3.45
CA ILE A 130 12.12 26.63 2.68
C ILE A 130 11.01 26.21 3.64
N ASN A 131 9.82 26.79 3.48
CA ASN A 131 8.59 26.32 4.09
C ASN A 131 7.72 25.63 3.05
N VAL A 132 7.27 24.38 3.33
CA VAL A 132 6.34 23.64 2.48
C VAL A 132 5.01 23.47 3.21
N ILE A 133 3.97 24.01 2.59
CA ILE A 133 2.60 23.98 3.05
C ILE A 133 1.86 22.85 2.31
N PRO A 134 1.48 21.78 3.00
CA PRO A 134 0.75 20.70 2.38
C PRO A 134 -0.66 21.17 2.00
N MET A 135 -1.09 20.81 0.80
CA MET A 135 -2.43 21.04 0.30
C MET A 135 -3.21 19.74 0.29
N GLU A 136 -4.53 19.81 0.12
CA GLU A 136 -5.36 18.63 -0.10
C GLU A 136 -4.83 17.84 -1.30
N ILE A 137 -4.86 16.51 -1.21
CA ILE A 137 -4.29 15.61 -2.21
C ILE A 137 -5.37 14.76 -2.89
N GLY A 138 -5.49 14.88 -4.21
CA GLY A 138 -6.43 14.15 -5.05
C GLY A 138 -5.93 12.78 -5.48
N GLY A 139 -5.48 11.98 -4.50
CA GLY A 139 -4.86 10.67 -4.70
C GLY A 139 -3.35 10.75 -4.94
N GLY A 140 -2.66 9.67 -4.60
CA GLY A 140 -1.19 9.57 -4.76
C GLY A 140 -0.73 8.13 -4.92
N PHE A 141 -1.18 7.25 -4.04
CA PHE A 141 -0.94 5.81 -4.06
C PHE A 141 0.55 5.40 -4.16
N GLY A 142 1.46 6.31 -3.78
CA GLY A 142 2.91 6.17 -3.91
C GLY A 142 3.53 7.02 -5.02
N GLY A 143 2.76 7.43 -6.03
CA GLY A 143 3.24 8.24 -7.16
C GLY A 143 3.54 9.70 -6.81
N LYS A 144 3.07 10.21 -5.66
CA LYS A 144 3.34 11.57 -5.17
C LYS A 144 4.31 11.61 -3.97
N LEU A 145 5.11 10.54 -3.79
CA LEU A 145 6.23 10.55 -2.85
C LEU A 145 7.44 11.34 -3.38
N PRO A 146 7.86 11.19 -4.65
CA PRO A 146 8.97 11.96 -5.19
C PRO A 146 8.63 13.44 -5.39
N CYS A 147 9.68 14.26 -5.40
CA CYS A 147 9.64 15.67 -5.78
C CYS A 147 9.72 15.78 -7.31
N TYR A 148 8.83 16.54 -7.94
CA TYR A 148 8.80 16.72 -9.40
C TYR A 148 8.90 18.18 -9.83
N LEU A 149 7.87 18.97 -9.56
CA LEU A 149 7.71 20.34 -10.09
C LEU A 149 8.16 21.43 -9.12
N GLU A 150 8.21 21.14 -7.83
CA GLU A 150 8.34 22.11 -6.77
C GLU A 150 9.66 22.90 -6.83
N PRO A 151 10.85 22.27 -7.03
CA PRO A 151 12.10 23.00 -7.18
C PRO A 151 12.14 23.86 -8.43
N LEU A 152 11.53 23.38 -9.53
CA LEU A 152 11.47 24.13 -10.78
C LEU A 152 10.57 25.35 -10.65
N ALA A 153 9.40 25.21 -10.02
CA ALA A 153 8.50 26.32 -9.72
C ALA A 153 9.20 27.38 -8.85
N ALA A 154 9.98 26.94 -7.84
CA ALA A 154 10.76 27.84 -6.99
C ALA A 154 11.83 28.61 -7.79
N LEU A 155 12.56 27.92 -8.68
CA LEU A 155 13.56 28.56 -9.53
C LEU A 155 12.95 29.59 -10.50
N LEU A 156 11.83 29.24 -11.14
CA LEU A 156 11.10 30.14 -12.01
C LEU A 156 10.52 31.35 -11.25
N SER A 157 10.06 31.14 -10.01
CA SER A 157 9.61 32.21 -9.13
C SER A 157 10.75 33.18 -8.79
N LYS A 158 11.96 32.68 -8.54
CA LYS A 158 13.16 33.52 -8.35
C LYS A 158 13.45 34.36 -9.57
N GLN A 159 13.38 33.77 -10.75
CA GLN A 159 13.69 34.48 -12.02
C GLN A 159 12.64 35.53 -12.38
N SER A 160 11.36 35.22 -12.17
CA SER A 160 10.25 36.12 -12.51
C SER A 160 10.00 37.19 -11.44
N GLY A 161 10.47 37.00 -10.21
CA GLY A 161 10.15 37.85 -9.06
C GLY A 161 8.69 37.77 -8.63
N SER A 162 7.97 36.69 -9.03
CA SER A 162 6.53 36.51 -8.79
C SER A 162 6.25 35.05 -8.39
N PRO A 163 5.13 34.77 -7.69
CA PRO A 163 4.70 33.39 -7.48
C PRO A 163 4.50 32.64 -8.79
N VAL A 164 4.95 31.38 -8.86
CA VAL A 164 4.82 30.53 -10.05
C VAL A 164 4.07 29.24 -9.69
N LYS A 165 3.02 28.96 -10.41
CA LYS A 165 2.30 27.69 -10.34
C LYS A 165 2.64 26.82 -11.55
N MET A 166 2.98 25.57 -11.28
CA MET A 166 3.20 24.54 -12.29
C MET A 166 2.20 23.40 -12.12
N HIS A 167 1.83 22.79 -13.24
CA HIS A 167 0.86 21.71 -13.28
C HIS A 167 1.17 20.81 -14.48
N MET A 168 1.28 19.50 -14.26
CA MET A 168 1.42 18.52 -15.34
C MET A 168 0.09 18.27 -16.05
N THR A 169 0.14 18.11 -17.36
CA THR A 169 -0.97 17.52 -18.11
C THR A 169 -1.11 16.03 -17.77
N ARG A 170 -2.21 15.39 -18.16
CA ARG A 170 -2.37 13.95 -17.93
C ARG A 170 -1.32 13.13 -18.68
N ALA A 171 -0.96 13.52 -19.88
CA ALA A 171 0.10 12.85 -20.64
C ALA A 171 1.45 12.95 -19.90
N GLU A 172 1.83 14.14 -19.47
CA GLU A 172 3.08 14.33 -18.70
C GLU A 172 3.09 13.52 -17.40
N VAL A 173 1.94 13.39 -16.71
CA VAL A 173 1.85 12.54 -15.51
C VAL A 173 2.16 11.09 -15.85
N ILE A 174 1.56 10.54 -16.91
CA ILE A 174 1.73 9.12 -17.26
C ILE A 174 3.12 8.86 -17.85
N GLU A 175 3.66 9.80 -18.64
CA GLU A 175 4.95 9.65 -19.32
C GLU A 175 6.16 10.00 -18.45
N ALA A 176 6.04 10.97 -17.53
CA ALA A 176 7.17 11.56 -16.82
C ALA A 176 7.15 11.39 -15.30
N SER A 177 6.04 10.94 -14.70
CA SER A 177 6.06 10.50 -13.31
C SER A 177 6.36 8.99 -13.21
N GLY A 178 6.74 8.52 -12.02
CA GLY A 178 7.15 7.13 -11.87
C GLY A 178 5.97 6.15 -11.82
N PRO A 179 5.86 5.17 -12.74
CA PRO A 179 4.94 4.04 -12.64
C PRO A 179 5.42 2.99 -11.64
N THR A 180 4.64 1.93 -11.41
CA THR A 180 5.20 0.70 -10.86
C THR A 180 5.77 -0.19 -11.97
N CYS A 181 6.57 -1.19 -11.59
CA CYS A 181 7.38 -1.98 -12.53
C CYS A 181 6.60 -3.07 -13.27
N GLY A 182 7.06 -3.42 -14.46
CA GLY A 182 6.89 -4.76 -14.99
C GLY A 182 7.78 -5.77 -14.26
N SER A 183 7.42 -7.05 -14.28
CA SER A 183 8.18 -8.09 -13.59
C SER A 183 8.18 -9.43 -14.32
N LEU A 184 9.23 -10.21 -14.03
CA LEU A 184 9.26 -11.64 -14.22
C LEU A 184 9.46 -12.30 -12.87
N ILE A 185 8.61 -13.28 -12.55
CA ILE A 185 8.72 -14.06 -11.33
C ILE A 185 8.67 -15.53 -11.68
N LYS A 186 9.75 -16.26 -11.37
CA LYS A 186 9.78 -17.71 -11.40
C LYS A 186 9.60 -18.19 -9.98
N ALA A 187 8.54 -18.96 -9.73
CA ALA A 187 8.25 -19.46 -8.41
C ALA A 187 8.02 -20.97 -8.43
N LYS A 188 8.51 -21.65 -7.40
CA LYS A 188 8.38 -23.08 -7.20
C LYS A 188 7.97 -23.36 -5.77
N ILE A 189 6.90 -24.14 -5.57
CA ILE A 189 6.42 -24.58 -4.27
C ILE A 189 6.27 -26.09 -4.29
N GLY A 190 6.78 -26.76 -3.26
CA GLY A 190 6.60 -28.18 -3.00
C GLY A 190 5.81 -28.39 -1.73
N VAL A 191 4.83 -29.33 -1.78
CA VAL A 191 4.05 -29.74 -0.62
C VAL A 191 4.12 -31.26 -0.46
N ASP A 192 3.90 -31.73 0.77
CA ASP A 192 3.68 -33.15 1.02
C ASP A 192 2.21 -33.54 0.71
N ARG A 193 1.87 -34.84 0.83
CA ARG A 193 0.52 -35.36 0.57
C ARG A 193 -0.57 -34.85 1.51
N THR A 194 -0.19 -34.20 2.61
CA THR A 194 -1.15 -33.56 3.53
C THR A 194 -1.42 -32.11 3.15
N GLY A 195 -0.73 -31.58 2.13
CA GLY A 195 -0.79 -30.19 1.73
C GLY A 195 0.13 -29.26 2.53
N LYS A 196 1.01 -29.79 3.40
CA LYS A 196 1.99 -28.96 4.10
C LYS A 196 3.11 -28.55 3.16
N ILE A 197 3.39 -27.23 3.10
CA ILE A 197 4.50 -26.69 2.31
C ILE A 197 5.81 -27.14 2.95
N THR A 198 6.62 -27.87 2.18
CA THR A 198 7.94 -28.37 2.59
C THR A 198 9.06 -27.45 2.14
N ALA A 199 8.89 -26.82 0.93
CA ALA A 199 9.83 -25.84 0.41
C ALA A 199 9.16 -24.83 -0.52
N ALA A 200 9.74 -23.62 -0.60
CA ALA A 200 9.39 -22.61 -1.60
C ALA A 200 10.66 -21.92 -2.13
N LYS A 201 10.72 -21.68 -3.44
CA LYS A 201 11.79 -20.92 -4.08
C LYS A 201 11.20 -19.92 -5.06
N ALA A 202 11.79 -18.70 -5.15
CA ALA A 202 11.43 -17.75 -6.20
C ALA A 202 12.64 -16.93 -6.66
N GLU A 203 12.65 -16.62 -7.96
CA GLU A 203 13.55 -15.67 -8.59
C GLU A 203 12.69 -14.54 -9.20
N LEU A 204 12.95 -13.29 -8.78
CA LEU A 204 12.19 -12.12 -9.18
C LEU A 204 13.09 -11.14 -9.91
N TYR A 205 12.69 -10.72 -11.10
CA TYR A 205 13.38 -9.69 -11.90
C TYR A 205 12.40 -8.53 -12.10
N PHE A 206 12.69 -7.38 -11.48
CA PHE A 206 11.82 -6.21 -11.50
C PHE A 206 12.46 -5.05 -12.26
N GLU A 207 11.73 -4.48 -13.20
CA GLU A 207 12.17 -3.31 -13.98
C GLU A 207 12.27 -2.09 -13.06
N ALA A 208 13.43 -1.44 -13.02
CA ALA A 208 13.65 -0.21 -12.25
C ALA A 208 13.36 1.06 -13.06
N GLY A 209 13.30 0.94 -14.37
CA GLY A 209 13.38 2.07 -15.28
C GLY A 209 14.82 2.59 -15.40
N ALA A 210 14.98 3.81 -15.83
CA ALA A 210 16.30 4.39 -16.15
C ALA A 210 17.25 4.55 -14.96
N PHE A 211 16.75 4.42 -13.73
CA PHE A 211 17.55 4.50 -12.51
C PHE A 211 17.17 3.39 -11.53
N PRO A 212 18.11 2.88 -10.73
CA PRO A 212 17.87 1.82 -9.76
C PRO A 212 16.77 2.13 -8.73
N GLY A 213 16.21 1.09 -8.12
CA GLY A 213 15.23 1.18 -7.03
C GLY A 213 13.82 0.74 -7.44
N SER A 214 13.69 -0.49 -7.97
CA SER A 214 12.39 -1.15 -8.14
C SER A 214 11.82 -1.61 -6.79
N PRO A 215 10.54 -1.96 -6.71
CA PRO A 215 9.94 -2.47 -5.47
C PRO A 215 10.20 -3.97 -5.21
N VAL A 216 11.27 -4.55 -5.75
CA VAL A 216 11.58 -5.99 -5.62
C VAL A 216 11.72 -6.43 -4.16
N GLY A 217 12.39 -5.64 -3.31
CA GLY A 217 12.53 -5.96 -1.89
C GLY A 217 11.19 -5.97 -1.13
N GLY A 218 10.17 -5.26 -1.62
CA GLY A 218 8.81 -5.37 -1.10
C GLY A 218 8.13 -6.68 -1.48
N ALA A 219 8.38 -7.16 -2.70
CA ALA A 219 7.85 -8.45 -3.15
C ALA A 219 8.46 -9.62 -2.39
N THR A 220 9.79 -9.68 -2.31
CA THR A 220 10.52 -10.76 -1.60
C THR A 220 10.16 -10.82 -0.12
N ALA A 221 10.05 -9.68 0.55
CA ALA A 221 9.68 -9.62 1.97
C ALA A 221 8.22 -10.02 2.25
N CYS A 222 7.30 -9.87 1.27
CA CYS A 222 5.86 -10.04 1.51
C CYS A 222 5.27 -11.34 0.94
N MET A 223 5.79 -11.86 -0.17
CA MET A 223 5.12 -12.88 -0.98
C MET A 223 4.79 -14.19 -0.26
N LEU A 224 5.61 -14.62 0.69
CA LEU A 224 5.40 -15.84 1.48
C LEU A 224 4.95 -15.58 2.92
N SER A 225 4.79 -14.32 3.30
CA SER A 225 4.46 -13.94 4.70
C SER A 225 3.09 -14.44 5.21
N PRO A 226 2.09 -14.77 4.38
CA PRO A 226 0.88 -15.43 4.85
C PRO A 226 1.12 -16.86 5.38
N TYR A 227 2.30 -17.46 5.17
CA TYR A 227 2.52 -18.89 5.39
C TYR A 227 3.69 -19.18 6.34
N ASP A 228 3.57 -20.27 7.11
CA ASP A 228 4.61 -20.84 7.97
C ASP A 228 5.46 -21.85 7.18
N ILE A 229 6.53 -21.36 6.55
CA ILE A 229 7.42 -22.14 5.68
C ILE A 229 8.79 -22.23 6.36
N LYS A 230 9.32 -23.46 6.49
CA LYS A 230 10.60 -23.72 7.15
C LYS A 230 11.79 -23.64 6.20
N ASN A 231 11.59 -24.00 4.94
CA ASN A 231 12.64 -24.04 3.94
C ASN A 231 12.25 -23.15 2.76
N LEU A 232 12.92 -22.01 2.58
CA LEU A 232 12.65 -21.09 1.50
C LEU A 232 13.93 -20.42 0.98
N LYS A 233 13.90 -20.05 -0.30
CA LYS A 233 14.93 -19.21 -0.92
C LYS A 233 14.28 -18.24 -1.90
N LEU A 234 14.53 -16.96 -1.69
CA LEU A 234 14.02 -15.87 -2.51
C LEU A 234 15.18 -15.03 -3.01
N ASP A 235 15.28 -14.85 -4.32
CA ASP A 235 16.28 -14.04 -4.99
C ASP A 235 15.58 -12.96 -5.81
N GLY A 236 15.70 -11.70 -5.40
CA GLY A 236 15.08 -10.54 -6.03
C GLY A 236 16.12 -9.63 -6.69
N TYR A 237 15.97 -9.34 -7.97
CA TYR A 237 16.89 -8.54 -8.77
C TYR A 237 16.25 -7.23 -9.23
N ASP A 238 16.92 -6.12 -8.94
CA ASP A 238 16.59 -4.80 -9.45
C ASP A 238 17.26 -4.58 -10.80
N VAL A 239 16.48 -4.48 -11.88
CA VAL A 239 17.02 -4.44 -13.25
C VAL A 239 16.75 -3.07 -13.86
N VAL A 240 17.80 -2.31 -14.19
CA VAL A 240 17.66 -1.04 -14.92
C VAL A 240 17.36 -1.28 -16.38
N ASP A 241 16.46 -0.47 -16.92
CA ASP A 241 16.05 -0.50 -18.32
C ASP A 241 15.69 0.92 -18.83
N ASN A 242 15.54 1.09 -20.14
CA ASN A 242 15.29 2.40 -20.74
C ASN A 242 13.78 2.73 -20.72
N LYS A 243 13.22 2.83 -19.51
CA LYS A 243 11.83 3.22 -19.24
C LYS A 243 11.78 4.32 -18.16
N PRO A 244 10.62 4.95 -17.91
CA PRO A 244 10.44 5.86 -16.77
C PRO A 244 10.87 5.19 -15.46
N LYS A 245 11.58 5.96 -14.60
CA LYS A 245 12.00 5.47 -13.27
C LYS A 245 10.79 5.04 -12.47
N THR A 246 10.80 3.80 -11.98
CA THR A 246 9.71 3.26 -11.17
C THR A 246 9.62 3.94 -9.80
N THR A 247 8.41 4.08 -9.29
CA THR A 247 8.13 4.54 -7.93
C THR A 247 7.21 3.55 -7.21
N ALA A 248 6.88 3.87 -5.97
CA ALA A 248 5.94 3.08 -5.21
C ALA A 248 4.53 3.10 -5.86
N TYR A 249 3.89 1.95 -5.86
CA TYR A 249 2.45 1.81 -6.08
C TYR A 249 1.89 0.92 -4.98
N ARG A 250 0.98 1.44 -4.19
CA ARG A 250 0.19 0.81 -3.11
C ARG A 250 0.61 -0.63 -2.78
N ALA A 251 1.22 -0.89 -1.61
CA ALA A 251 1.91 -2.14 -1.26
C ALA A 251 3.04 -2.54 -2.25
N PRO A 252 4.06 -1.68 -2.46
CA PRO A 252 5.03 -1.85 -3.53
C PRO A 252 5.64 -3.25 -3.63
N GLY A 253 5.40 -3.92 -4.76
CA GLY A 253 5.89 -5.27 -5.06
C GLY A 253 5.05 -6.41 -4.49
N ALA A 254 4.36 -6.23 -3.38
CA ALA A 254 3.60 -7.30 -2.73
C ALA A 254 2.50 -7.93 -3.62
N PRO A 255 1.72 -7.15 -4.41
CA PRO A 255 0.71 -7.72 -5.31
C PRO A 255 1.31 -8.65 -6.35
N LEU A 256 2.50 -8.32 -6.88
CA LEU A 256 3.19 -9.12 -7.89
C LEU A 256 3.67 -10.45 -7.30
N GLY A 257 4.25 -10.40 -6.09
CA GLY A 257 4.65 -11.61 -5.36
C GLY A 257 3.45 -12.50 -5.00
N ALA A 258 2.35 -11.90 -4.54
CA ALA A 258 1.12 -12.62 -4.21
C ALA A 258 0.51 -13.31 -5.43
N LEU A 259 0.53 -12.68 -6.63
CA LEU A 259 0.07 -13.30 -7.86
C LEU A 259 0.73 -14.66 -8.08
N ALA A 260 2.05 -14.72 -7.97
CA ALA A 260 2.81 -15.95 -8.22
C ALA A 260 2.50 -17.04 -7.19
N ILE A 261 2.55 -16.70 -5.91
CA ILE A 261 2.38 -17.68 -4.83
C ILE A 261 0.96 -18.20 -4.73
N GLU A 262 -0.01 -17.31 -4.76
CA GLU A 262 -1.43 -17.64 -4.57
C GLU A 262 -2.01 -18.43 -5.74
N THR A 263 -1.49 -18.21 -6.96
CA THR A 263 -1.87 -18.99 -8.15
C THR A 263 -1.32 -20.40 -8.07
N ILE A 264 -0.07 -20.58 -7.64
CA ILE A 264 0.51 -21.92 -7.44
C ILE A 264 -0.20 -22.67 -6.32
N LEU A 265 -0.51 -22.03 -5.21
CA LEU A 265 -1.23 -22.67 -4.10
C LEU A 265 -2.65 -23.08 -4.49
N ASP A 266 -3.35 -22.31 -5.32
CA ASP A 266 -4.65 -22.70 -5.83
C ASP A 266 -4.56 -23.94 -6.76
N GLU A 267 -3.52 -24.03 -7.59
CA GLU A 267 -3.25 -25.21 -8.42
C GLU A 267 -2.92 -26.43 -7.55
N ILE A 268 -2.16 -26.28 -6.49
CA ILE A 268 -1.86 -27.35 -5.53
C ILE A 268 -3.14 -27.84 -4.85
N ALA A 269 -4.02 -26.91 -4.41
CA ALA A 269 -5.31 -27.28 -3.81
C ALA A 269 -6.19 -28.09 -4.76
N GLU A 270 -6.21 -27.71 -6.05
CA GLU A 270 -6.92 -28.44 -7.10
C GLU A 270 -6.36 -29.85 -7.30
N LYS A 271 -5.04 -30.02 -7.37
CA LYS A 271 -4.40 -31.33 -7.51
C LYS A 271 -4.58 -32.24 -6.30
N LEU A 272 -4.67 -31.67 -5.10
CA LEU A 272 -4.95 -32.38 -3.87
C LEU A 272 -6.44 -32.68 -3.66
N GLU A 273 -7.31 -32.08 -4.49
CA GLU A 273 -8.77 -32.14 -4.34
C GLU A 273 -9.25 -31.64 -2.96
N ILE A 274 -8.56 -30.61 -2.41
CA ILE A 274 -8.93 -29.99 -1.13
C ILE A 274 -9.44 -28.57 -1.34
N ASP A 275 -10.19 -28.09 -0.36
CA ASP A 275 -10.66 -26.70 -0.33
C ASP A 275 -9.46 -25.73 -0.36
N PRO A 276 -9.45 -24.72 -1.24
CA PRO A 276 -8.33 -23.79 -1.34
C PRO A 276 -8.08 -22.98 -0.05
N ILE A 277 -9.10 -22.76 0.78
CA ILE A 277 -8.92 -22.11 2.08
C ILE A 277 -8.32 -23.08 3.09
N ASP A 278 -8.69 -24.37 3.04
CA ASP A 278 -8.12 -25.38 3.93
C ASP A 278 -6.62 -25.57 3.67
N LEU A 279 -6.18 -25.57 2.41
CA LEU A 279 -4.74 -25.57 2.08
C LEU A 279 -4.01 -24.39 2.72
N ARG A 280 -4.61 -23.19 2.66
CA ARG A 280 -4.04 -21.99 3.25
C ARG A 280 -4.02 -22.05 4.77
N LEU A 281 -5.07 -22.57 5.41
CA LEU A 281 -5.14 -22.77 6.86
C LEU A 281 -4.11 -23.80 7.36
N ILE A 282 -3.89 -24.91 6.64
CA ILE A 282 -2.84 -25.90 6.95
C ILE A 282 -1.46 -25.25 7.06
N ASN A 283 -1.23 -24.21 6.24
CA ASN A 283 0.05 -23.54 6.12
C ASN A 283 0.07 -22.14 6.76
N ALA A 284 -1.00 -21.69 7.37
CA ALA A 284 -1.15 -20.32 7.85
C ALA A 284 -0.04 -19.89 8.81
N ALA A 285 0.49 -18.70 8.60
CA ALA A 285 1.31 -18.02 9.56
C ALA A 285 0.50 -17.66 10.81
N LYS A 286 1.14 -17.65 11.95
CA LYS A 286 0.56 -17.35 13.26
C LYS A 286 1.55 -16.61 14.14
N GLU A 287 1.15 -16.25 15.33
CA GLU A 287 2.07 -15.72 16.33
C GLU A 287 3.27 -16.67 16.52
N GLY A 288 4.48 -16.12 16.55
CA GLY A 288 5.73 -16.85 16.61
C GLY A 288 6.26 -17.37 15.25
N THR A 289 5.49 -17.31 14.16
CA THR A 289 6.00 -17.64 12.82
C THR A 289 7.06 -16.64 12.41
N ARG A 290 8.23 -17.14 11.96
CA ARG A 290 9.31 -16.35 11.39
C ARG A 290 9.11 -16.18 9.88
N ARG A 291 9.06 -14.95 9.42
CA ARG A 291 8.96 -14.60 8.00
C ARG A 291 10.33 -14.68 7.29
N ALA A 292 10.30 -14.63 5.96
CA ALA A 292 11.52 -14.62 5.12
C ALA A 292 12.49 -13.49 5.49
N ASP A 293 11.98 -12.29 5.81
CA ASP A 293 12.77 -11.13 6.23
C ASP A 293 13.31 -11.22 7.68
N GLY A 294 13.14 -12.37 8.33
CA GLY A 294 13.62 -12.64 9.67
C GLY A 294 12.75 -12.13 10.81
N VAL A 295 11.70 -11.36 10.50
CA VAL A 295 10.78 -10.86 11.54
C VAL A 295 9.93 -12.00 12.08
N VAL A 296 9.80 -12.06 13.40
CA VAL A 296 8.90 -12.98 14.09
C VAL A 296 7.57 -12.28 14.33
N ASN A 297 6.48 -12.90 13.87
CA ASN A 297 5.15 -12.33 14.02
C ASN A 297 4.73 -12.26 15.49
N ASN A 298 4.24 -11.10 15.90
CA ASN A 298 3.37 -10.98 17.08
C ASN A 298 1.98 -11.54 16.75
N ARG A 299 0.97 -11.25 17.58
CA ARG A 299 -0.42 -11.56 17.27
C ARG A 299 -0.81 -11.01 15.89
N ILE A 300 -1.35 -11.84 15.00
CA ILE A 300 -1.74 -11.52 13.63
C ILE A 300 -3.08 -12.16 13.28
N GLY A 301 -3.78 -11.62 12.29
CA GLY A 301 -5.12 -12.05 11.87
C GLY A 301 -5.16 -12.91 10.61
N MET A 302 -4.10 -13.65 10.26
CA MET A 302 -4.10 -14.50 9.06
C MET A 302 -5.17 -15.60 9.13
N ILE A 303 -5.23 -16.31 10.24
CA ILE A 303 -6.18 -17.42 10.44
C ILE A 303 -7.59 -16.88 10.46
N GLU A 304 -7.86 -15.85 11.25
CA GLU A 304 -9.19 -15.23 11.37
C GLU A 304 -9.69 -14.71 10.02
N THR A 305 -8.82 -14.12 9.22
CA THR A 305 -9.18 -13.67 7.87
C THR A 305 -9.56 -14.83 6.96
N ALA A 306 -8.82 -15.95 7.00
CA ALA A 306 -9.12 -17.13 6.21
C ALA A 306 -10.42 -17.84 6.67
N GLU A 307 -10.66 -17.94 7.98
CA GLU A 307 -11.88 -18.52 8.54
C GLU A 307 -13.11 -17.67 8.21
N GLU A 308 -12.98 -16.33 8.21
CA GLU A 308 -14.07 -15.43 7.84
C GLU A 308 -14.51 -15.63 6.39
N ILE A 309 -13.58 -15.88 5.45
CA ILE A 309 -13.93 -16.22 4.06
C ILE A 309 -14.77 -17.48 4.05
N LYS A 310 -14.34 -18.54 4.75
CA LYS A 310 -14.98 -19.85 4.76
C LYS A 310 -16.39 -19.78 5.38
N SER A 311 -16.59 -18.89 6.33
CA SER A 311 -17.88 -18.65 6.98
C SER A 311 -18.83 -17.83 6.12
N HIS A 312 -18.32 -16.98 5.23
CA HIS A 312 -19.06 -15.95 4.51
C HIS A 312 -20.09 -16.51 3.51
N PRO A 313 -21.29 -15.92 3.38
CA PRO A 313 -22.33 -16.37 2.45
C PRO A 313 -21.87 -16.38 0.98
N HIS A 314 -21.01 -15.45 0.56
CA HIS A 314 -20.45 -15.42 -0.80
C HIS A 314 -19.72 -16.74 -1.11
N TYR A 315 -18.87 -17.22 -0.20
CA TYR A 315 -18.10 -18.46 -0.39
C TYR A 315 -19.01 -19.71 -0.49
N LYS A 316 -20.07 -19.73 0.30
CA LYS A 316 -21.02 -20.86 0.37
C LYS A 316 -22.06 -20.88 -0.76
N SER A 317 -22.27 -19.75 -1.43
CA SER A 317 -23.29 -19.62 -2.48
C SER A 317 -22.89 -20.28 -3.79
N SER A 318 -23.88 -20.69 -4.61
CA SER A 318 -23.63 -21.14 -5.97
C SER A 318 -23.19 -19.99 -6.88
N LEU A 319 -22.51 -20.33 -7.99
CA LEU A 319 -22.17 -19.38 -9.06
C LEU A 319 -23.40 -18.95 -9.90
N GLY A 320 -24.54 -19.63 -9.75
CA GLY A 320 -25.74 -19.37 -10.52
C GLY A 320 -25.69 -19.94 -11.95
N GLU A 321 -26.73 -19.68 -12.75
CA GLU A 321 -26.80 -20.11 -14.15
C GLU A 321 -25.93 -19.25 -15.05
N SER A 322 -25.19 -19.85 -15.96
CA SER A 322 -24.17 -19.17 -16.79
C SER A 322 -24.67 -18.70 -18.17
N HIS A 323 -25.85 -19.17 -18.62
CA HIS A 323 -26.43 -18.79 -19.94
C HIS A 323 -25.45 -18.86 -21.12
N GLY A 324 -24.60 -19.91 -21.15
CA GLY A 324 -23.62 -20.14 -22.22
C GLY A 324 -22.26 -19.46 -22.01
N LYS A 325 -22.10 -18.69 -20.93
CA LYS A 325 -20.81 -18.13 -20.52
C LYS A 325 -20.11 -19.04 -19.52
N LEU A 326 -18.81 -18.82 -19.30
CA LEU A 326 -17.99 -19.61 -18.37
C LEU A 326 -17.86 -18.88 -17.03
N ARG A 327 -18.10 -19.56 -15.91
CA ARG A 327 -18.03 -18.96 -14.58
C ARG A 327 -17.03 -19.67 -13.70
N GLY A 328 -16.32 -18.88 -12.89
CA GLY A 328 -15.36 -19.40 -11.93
C GLY A 328 -15.33 -18.56 -10.66
N ARG A 329 -14.96 -19.19 -9.57
CA ARG A 329 -14.71 -18.57 -8.27
C ARG A 329 -13.25 -18.71 -7.93
N GLY A 330 -12.62 -17.62 -7.50
CA GLY A 330 -11.24 -17.61 -7.05
C GLY A 330 -11.07 -16.90 -5.72
N VAL A 331 -10.08 -17.34 -4.99
CA VAL A 331 -9.69 -16.76 -3.72
C VAL A 331 -8.17 -16.61 -3.67
N ALA A 332 -7.69 -15.57 -2.98
CA ALA A 332 -6.29 -15.37 -2.69
C ALA A 332 -6.12 -14.64 -1.35
N MET A 333 -4.99 -14.90 -0.69
CA MET A 333 -4.56 -14.16 0.48
C MET A 333 -3.57 -13.07 0.09
N GLY A 334 -3.43 -12.06 0.95
CA GLY A 334 -2.47 -10.97 0.78
C GLY A 334 -1.84 -10.57 2.09
N PHE A 335 -0.66 -10.00 1.99
CA PHE A 335 0.08 -9.47 3.13
C PHE A 335 0.80 -8.18 2.73
N TRP A 336 0.75 -7.20 3.63
CA TRP A 336 1.60 -6.01 3.55
C TRP A 336 2.25 -5.76 4.91
N ARG A 337 3.58 -5.60 4.90
CA ARG A 337 4.38 -5.49 6.13
C ARG A 337 4.10 -4.24 6.96
N ASN A 338 3.40 -3.24 6.41
CA ASN A 338 3.24 -1.89 6.93
C ASN A 338 4.59 -1.21 7.24
N ASN A 339 4.61 0.09 7.30
CA ASN A 339 5.78 0.87 7.70
C ASN A 339 5.36 1.91 8.75
N THR A 340 6.32 2.34 9.53
CA THR A 340 6.14 3.41 10.50
C THR A 340 7.31 4.40 10.40
N GLY A 341 7.37 5.37 11.27
CA GLY A 341 8.44 6.34 11.35
C GLY A 341 8.08 7.50 12.29
N PRO A 342 8.89 8.54 12.35
CA PRO A 342 8.60 9.71 13.17
C PRO A 342 7.28 10.37 12.82
N ALA A 343 6.55 10.82 13.86
CA ALA A 343 5.36 11.65 13.74
C ALA A 343 5.29 12.65 14.89
N SER A 344 4.67 13.79 14.64
CA SER A 344 4.50 14.84 15.62
C SER A 344 3.06 15.35 15.64
N CYS A 345 2.59 15.75 16.82
CA CYS A 345 1.26 16.28 17.04
C CYS A 345 1.29 17.38 18.09
N ILE A 346 0.51 18.45 17.91
CA ILE A 346 0.31 19.55 18.85
C ILE A 346 -1.18 19.78 19.03
N ALA A 347 -1.63 19.77 20.26
CA ALA A 347 -3.00 20.04 20.65
C ALA A 347 -3.07 21.32 21.48
N VAL A 348 -3.95 22.25 21.12
CA VAL A 348 -4.22 23.48 21.86
C VAL A 348 -5.68 23.50 22.27
N VAL A 349 -5.94 23.47 23.57
CA VAL A 349 -7.30 23.58 24.13
C VAL A 349 -7.72 25.04 24.09
N THR A 350 -8.87 25.31 23.49
CA THR A 350 -9.45 26.66 23.43
C THR A 350 -10.33 26.93 24.66
N PRO A 351 -10.47 28.20 25.11
CA PRO A 351 -11.37 28.51 26.20
C PRO A 351 -12.85 28.16 25.93
N ALA A 352 -13.22 27.91 24.68
CA ALA A 352 -14.57 27.46 24.31
C ALA A 352 -14.78 25.96 24.54
N GLY A 353 -13.78 25.22 24.98
CA GLY A 353 -13.86 23.78 25.18
C GLY A 353 -13.76 22.97 23.89
N SER A 354 -13.04 23.47 22.88
CA SER A 354 -12.63 22.73 21.69
C SER A 354 -11.11 22.58 21.64
N VAL A 355 -10.62 21.71 20.78
CA VAL A 355 -9.17 21.45 20.59
C VAL A 355 -8.77 21.72 19.15
N ASN A 356 -7.78 22.56 18.93
CA ASN A 356 -7.08 22.62 17.64
C ASN A 356 -5.96 21.59 17.67
N LEU A 357 -6.07 20.56 16.82
CA LEU A 357 -5.13 19.45 16.74
C LEU A 357 -4.31 19.59 15.44
N THR A 358 -3.04 19.98 15.55
CA THR A 358 -2.14 20.06 14.41
C THR A 358 -1.28 18.79 14.36
N GLU A 359 -1.31 18.08 13.24
CA GLU A 359 -0.51 16.88 13.01
C GLU A 359 0.29 16.99 11.72
N GLY A 360 1.35 16.17 11.54
CA GLY A 360 2.31 16.36 10.45
C GLY A 360 2.13 15.41 9.25
N SER A 361 1.15 14.51 9.25
CA SER A 361 0.90 13.60 8.12
C SER A 361 -0.06 14.22 7.11
N VAL A 362 0.30 14.20 5.85
CA VAL A 362 -0.65 14.61 4.79
C VAL A 362 -1.85 13.66 4.78
N ASP A 363 -3.06 14.23 4.78
CA ASP A 363 -4.30 13.45 4.78
C ASP A 363 -4.59 12.85 3.40
N ILE A 364 -4.66 11.52 3.35
CA ILE A 364 -5.10 10.77 2.18
C ILE A 364 -6.18 9.80 2.64
N GLY A 365 -7.44 10.06 2.26
CA GLY A 365 -8.56 9.18 2.57
C GLY A 365 -9.08 9.28 4.00
N GLY A 366 -8.99 10.45 4.65
CA GLY A 366 -9.64 10.76 5.93
C GLY A 366 -8.81 10.42 7.17
N SER A 367 -7.49 10.33 7.05
CA SER A 367 -6.60 10.01 8.19
C SER A 367 -6.68 11.04 9.32
N ARG A 368 -6.91 12.33 9.03
CA ARG A 368 -7.10 13.38 10.05
C ARG A 368 -8.22 13.05 11.03
N THR A 369 -9.35 12.56 10.52
CA THR A 369 -10.50 12.19 11.36
C THR A 369 -10.15 11.04 12.30
N ALA A 370 -9.49 10.00 11.81
CA ALA A 370 -9.08 8.86 12.62
C ALA A 370 -8.02 9.25 13.69
N ILE A 371 -7.16 10.23 13.40
CA ILE A 371 -6.20 10.79 14.37
C ILE A 371 -6.96 11.59 15.44
N ALA A 372 -7.92 12.42 15.04
CA ALA A 372 -8.76 13.18 15.97
C ALA A 372 -9.59 12.28 16.89
N GLN A 373 -10.12 11.16 16.38
CA GLN A 373 -10.84 10.17 17.21
C GLN A 373 -9.93 9.54 18.27
N GLN A 374 -8.69 9.18 17.91
CA GLN A 374 -7.72 8.63 18.87
C GLN A 374 -7.34 9.65 19.96
N PHE A 375 -7.27 10.94 19.60
CA PHE A 375 -7.06 12.01 20.55
C PHE A 375 -8.28 12.19 21.48
N ALA A 376 -9.48 12.30 20.91
CA ALA A 376 -10.72 12.54 21.63
C ALA A 376 -11.04 11.44 22.65
N GLU A 377 -10.74 10.18 22.29
CA GLU A 377 -10.94 9.01 23.16
C GLU A 377 -10.16 9.09 24.48
N VAL A 378 -8.93 9.60 24.47
CA VAL A 378 -8.13 9.80 25.70
C VAL A 378 -8.81 10.79 26.65
N LEU A 379 -9.42 11.82 26.09
CA LEU A 379 -10.05 12.90 26.87
C LEU A 379 -11.52 12.63 27.16
N GLY A 380 -12.13 11.60 26.57
CA GLY A 380 -13.57 11.32 26.72
C GLY A 380 -14.45 12.47 26.22
N ILE A 381 -14.03 13.15 25.14
CA ILE A 381 -14.78 14.26 24.53
C ILE A 381 -15.32 13.87 23.15
N PRO A 382 -16.40 14.50 22.65
CA PRO A 382 -16.86 14.31 21.29
C PRO A 382 -15.78 14.67 20.27
N VAL A 383 -15.63 13.86 19.21
CA VAL A 383 -14.66 14.13 18.14
C VAL A 383 -14.94 15.44 17.42
N GLU A 384 -16.18 15.89 17.40
CA GLU A 384 -16.65 17.15 16.84
C GLU A 384 -16.08 18.39 17.57
N ASP A 385 -15.64 18.21 18.82
CA ASP A 385 -14.94 19.25 19.58
C ASP A 385 -13.42 19.30 19.25
N VAL A 386 -12.91 18.37 18.41
CA VAL A 386 -11.52 18.33 17.94
C VAL A 386 -11.44 18.78 16.49
N ASN A 387 -10.65 19.82 16.21
CA ASN A 387 -10.45 20.39 14.88
C ASN A 387 -9.06 19.99 14.34
N PRO A 388 -8.96 18.88 13.54
CA PRO A 388 -7.67 18.40 13.06
C PRO A 388 -7.19 19.19 11.84
N GLN A 389 -5.90 19.54 11.82
CA GLN A 389 -5.23 20.26 10.75
C GLN A 389 -3.87 19.63 10.44
N VAL A 390 -3.46 19.67 9.16
CA VAL A 390 -2.09 19.29 8.77
C VAL A 390 -1.19 20.51 8.85
N GLY A 391 -0.14 20.43 9.67
CA GLY A 391 0.83 21.50 9.84
C GLY A 391 1.81 21.59 8.65
N ASP A 392 2.33 22.79 8.41
CA ASP A 392 3.44 23.01 7.47
C ASP A 392 4.81 22.68 8.10
N THR A 393 5.87 22.72 7.30
CA THR A 393 7.20 22.32 7.76
C THR A 393 7.84 23.23 8.80
N ASP A 394 7.27 24.41 9.07
CA ASP A 394 7.73 25.35 10.10
C ASP A 394 6.89 25.30 11.38
N SER A 395 5.63 24.84 11.29
CA SER A 395 4.67 24.87 12.40
C SER A 395 4.56 23.55 13.18
N ILE A 396 5.05 22.42 12.63
CA ILE A 396 5.00 21.11 13.26
C ILE A 396 6.36 20.42 13.21
N GLY A 397 6.63 19.49 14.14
CA GLY A 397 7.82 18.65 14.11
C GLY A 397 7.85 17.71 12.92
N TYR A 398 9.06 17.24 12.56
CA TYR A 398 9.26 16.34 11.44
C TYR A 398 8.30 15.12 11.53
N THR A 399 7.60 14.89 10.44
CA THR A 399 6.73 13.72 10.27
C THR A 399 7.07 13.02 8.97
N SER A 400 7.27 11.71 9.04
CA SER A 400 7.54 10.90 7.86
C SER A 400 6.33 10.84 6.92
N VAL A 401 6.59 10.53 5.66
CA VAL A 401 5.58 10.54 4.58
C VAL A 401 4.31 9.75 4.92
N THR A 402 3.19 10.14 4.33
CA THR A 402 1.96 9.34 4.27
C THR A 402 2.17 8.22 3.25
N GLY A 403 2.55 7.06 3.75
CA GLY A 403 2.87 5.87 2.97
C GLY A 403 3.15 4.69 3.88
N GLY A 404 3.23 3.49 3.30
CA GLY A 404 3.46 2.26 4.04
C GLY A 404 2.34 1.90 5.01
N SER A 405 1.15 2.50 4.86
CA SER A 405 -0.02 2.28 5.74
C SER A 405 0.22 2.65 7.21
N GLY A 406 1.15 3.57 7.49
CA GLY A 406 1.61 3.85 8.85
C GLY A 406 0.91 5.02 9.55
N VAL A 407 0.08 5.83 8.87
CA VAL A 407 -0.43 7.09 9.44
C VAL A 407 -1.32 6.86 10.66
N GLY A 408 -2.32 6.00 10.56
CA GLY A 408 -3.22 5.68 11.68
C GLY A 408 -2.46 5.15 12.91
N PHE A 409 -1.34 4.45 12.68
CA PHE A 409 -0.47 3.94 13.74
C PHE A 409 0.39 5.05 14.36
N LYS A 410 1.26 5.70 13.56
CA LYS A 410 2.26 6.64 14.09
C LYS A 410 1.69 7.99 14.49
N SER A 411 0.83 8.60 13.65
CA SER A 411 0.25 9.90 13.94
C SER A 411 -0.88 9.80 14.95
N GLY A 412 -1.63 8.67 14.94
CA GLY A 412 -2.56 8.34 16.00
C GLY A 412 -1.88 8.18 17.36
N TRP A 413 -0.70 7.57 17.39
CA TRP A 413 0.11 7.47 18.62
C TRP A 413 0.60 8.85 19.08
N ALA A 414 1.09 9.71 18.17
CA ALA A 414 1.48 11.07 18.53
C ALA A 414 0.30 11.87 19.12
N ALA A 415 -0.90 11.68 18.54
CA ALA A 415 -2.12 12.30 19.07
C ALA A 415 -2.50 11.74 20.44
N PHE A 416 -2.38 10.42 20.66
CA PHE A 416 -2.58 9.78 21.95
C PHE A 416 -1.67 10.39 23.04
N GLU A 417 -0.37 10.50 22.77
CA GLU A 417 0.59 11.09 23.72
C GLU A 417 0.33 12.58 23.98
N ALA A 418 -0.02 13.34 22.93
CA ALA A 418 -0.40 14.74 23.09
C ALA A 418 -1.66 14.88 23.97
N ALA A 419 -2.62 13.98 23.81
CA ALA A 419 -3.84 13.95 24.63
C ALA A 419 -3.55 13.58 26.10
N GLN A 420 -2.61 12.66 26.35
CA GLN A 420 -2.17 12.35 27.73
C GLN A 420 -1.56 13.58 28.42
N LEU A 421 -0.76 14.38 27.69
CA LEU A 421 -0.22 15.62 28.22
C LEU A 421 -1.31 16.68 28.48
N VAL A 422 -2.35 16.76 27.63
CA VAL A 422 -3.52 17.60 27.90
C VAL A 422 -4.25 17.11 29.14
N LYS A 423 -4.50 15.79 29.25
CA LYS A 423 -5.16 15.17 30.40
C LYS A 423 -4.45 15.46 31.72
N SER A 424 -3.11 15.35 31.76
CA SER A 424 -2.36 15.67 32.97
C SER A 424 -2.49 17.15 33.38
N GLN A 425 -2.46 18.06 32.41
CA GLN A 425 -2.69 19.48 32.68
C GLN A 425 -4.13 19.75 33.18
N LEU A 426 -5.15 19.06 32.64
CA LEU A 426 -6.53 19.18 33.15
C LEU A 426 -6.64 18.74 34.61
N ILE A 427 -5.95 17.66 35.00
CA ILE A 427 -5.85 17.19 36.38
C ILE A 427 -5.19 18.27 37.28
N GLU A 428 -4.03 18.82 36.83
CA GLU A 428 -3.36 19.92 37.52
C GLU A 428 -4.29 21.14 37.74
N ARG A 429 -5.07 21.51 36.69
CA ARG A 429 -6.01 22.64 36.79
C ARG A 429 -7.16 22.38 37.78
N ALA A 430 -7.71 21.16 37.80
CA ALA A 430 -8.72 20.75 38.75
C ALA A 430 -8.19 20.78 40.18
N ALA A 431 -6.97 20.29 40.40
CA ALA A 431 -6.31 20.35 41.70
C ALA A 431 -6.10 21.78 42.20
N LEU A 432 -5.72 22.71 41.33
CA LEU A 432 -5.61 24.15 41.66
C LEU A 432 -6.97 24.78 42.00
N VAL A 433 -8.05 24.44 41.28
CA VAL A 433 -9.38 24.94 41.54
C VAL A 433 -9.91 24.48 42.88
N TRP A 434 -9.61 23.25 43.29
CA TRP A 434 -10.12 22.65 44.52
C TRP A 434 -9.14 22.75 45.72
N ASP A 435 -7.98 23.38 45.53
CA ASP A 435 -6.90 23.50 46.52
C ASP A 435 -6.51 22.14 47.12
N THR A 436 -6.29 21.15 46.24
CA THR A 436 -5.98 19.77 46.62
C THR A 436 -4.79 19.22 45.80
N SER A 437 -4.35 18.01 46.12
CA SER A 437 -3.29 17.31 45.39
C SER A 437 -3.83 16.70 44.10
N GLU A 438 -3.02 16.64 43.04
CA GLU A 438 -3.31 15.92 41.78
C GLU A 438 -3.67 14.44 42.02
N ASP A 439 -3.07 13.80 43.03
CA ASP A 439 -3.32 12.41 43.38
C ASP A 439 -4.76 12.17 43.86
N GLU A 440 -5.46 13.21 44.32
CA GLU A 440 -6.86 13.15 44.72
C GLU A 440 -7.83 13.33 43.53
N ILE A 441 -7.33 13.59 42.33
CA ILE A 441 -8.13 13.82 41.15
C ILE A 441 -8.10 12.56 40.26
N GLU A 442 -9.24 12.21 39.68
CA GLU A 442 -9.41 11.28 38.57
C GLU A 442 -10.04 12.03 37.39
N TYR A 443 -9.51 11.79 36.19
CA TYR A 443 -10.08 12.32 34.94
C TYR A 443 -10.52 11.18 34.02
N SER A 444 -11.81 11.08 33.78
CA SER A 444 -12.46 10.10 32.91
C SER A 444 -13.70 10.67 32.24
N ASP A 445 -14.04 10.18 31.06
CA ASP A 445 -15.26 10.52 30.33
C ASP A 445 -15.52 12.03 30.21
N GLY A 446 -14.47 12.81 29.94
CA GLY A 446 -14.56 14.26 29.76
C GLY A 446 -14.73 15.06 31.06
N ASN A 447 -14.50 14.45 32.23
CA ASN A 447 -14.72 15.09 33.54
C ASN A 447 -13.56 14.83 34.50
N ALA A 448 -13.18 15.85 35.27
CA ALA A 448 -12.37 15.68 36.46
C ALA A 448 -13.28 15.47 37.67
N HIS A 449 -12.93 14.50 38.52
CA HIS A 449 -13.63 14.16 39.75
C HIS A 449 -12.66 14.13 40.94
N HIS A 450 -13.07 14.63 42.07
CA HIS A 450 -12.31 14.42 43.28
C HIS A 450 -12.64 13.04 43.88
N LYS A 451 -11.62 12.22 44.17
CA LYS A 451 -11.77 10.81 44.57
C LYS A 451 -12.58 10.60 45.85
N SER A 452 -12.50 11.55 46.79
CA SER A 452 -13.15 11.44 48.09
C SER A 452 -14.35 12.39 48.25
N ASP A 453 -14.60 13.30 47.30
CA ASP A 453 -15.73 14.25 47.35
C ASP A 453 -16.50 14.25 46.02
N PRO A 454 -17.61 13.52 45.91
CA PRO A 454 -18.38 13.40 44.67
C PRO A 454 -19.12 14.70 44.25
N GLU A 455 -19.18 15.74 45.12
CA GLU A 455 -19.73 17.05 44.73
C GLU A 455 -18.72 17.87 43.91
N LEU A 456 -17.43 17.55 44.03
CA LEU A 456 -16.36 18.21 43.27
C LEU A 456 -16.16 17.53 41.92
N GLN A 457 -16.81 18.09 40.90
CA GLN A 457 -16.73 17.67 39.52
C GLN A 457 -16.58 18.90 38.62
N LEU A 458 -15.71 18.78 37.59
CA LEU A 458 -15.56 19.79 36.54
C LEU A 458 -15.49 19.09 35.19
N THR A 459 -16.29 19.55 34.24
CA THR A 459 -16.26 19.09 32.85
C THR A 459 -15.02 19.61 32.13
N PHE A 460 -14.65 18.96 31.03
CA PHE A 460 -13.61 19.45 30.13
C PHE A 460 -13.82 20.92 29.74
N LYS A 461 -15.07 21.32 29.41
CA LYS A 461 -15.39 22.69 29.00
C LYS A 461 -15.23 23.70 30.13
N GLU A 462 -15.59 23.35 31.37
CA GLU A 462 -15.39 24.22 32.53
C GLU A 462 -13.90 24.40 32.83
N LEU A 463 -13.10 23.33 32.80
CA LEU A 463 -11.65 23.40 32.97
C LEU A 463 -11.00 24.24 31.86
N ALA A 464 -11.41 24.06 30.62
CA ALA A 464 -10.92 24.83 29.48
C ALA A 464 -11.23 26.32 29.61
N SER A 465 -12.47 26.67 30.03
CA SER A 465 -12.88 28.07 30.23
C SER A 465 -12.13 28.74 31.37
N GLY A 466 -11.80 27.97 32.42
CA GLY A 466 -11.06 28.44 33.61
C GLY A 466 -9.52 28.48 33.41
N ALA A 467 -8.98 27.95 32.31
CA ALA A 467 -7.55 27.73 32.12
C ALA A 467 -6.70 28.99 32.30
N ASN A 468 -7.14 30.14 31.80
CA ASN A 468 -6.40 31.41 31.92
C ASN A 468 -6.24 31.88 33.38
N GLY A 469 -7.18 31.51 34.27
CA GLY A 469 -7.12 31.82 35.69
C GLY A 469 -6.33 30.82 36.53
N THR A 470 -6.07 29.64 36.00
CA THR A 470 -5.45 28.51 36.71
C THR A 470 -4.05 28.11 36.20
N GLY A 471 -3.41 28.96 35.39
CA GLY A 471 -2.03 28.71 34.93
C GLY A 471 -1.81 28.94 33.44
N GLY A 472 -2.82 29.41 32.68
CA GLY A 472 -2.74 29.78 31.29
C GLY A 472 -3.16 28.68 30.32
N PRO A 473 -2.85 28.81 29.02
CA PRO A 473 -3.27 27.89 27.97
C PRO A 473 -2.86 26.44 28.24
N ILE A 474 -3.75 25.50 27.94
CA ILE A 474 -3.48 24.05 28.00
C ILE A 474 -2.99 23.60 26.61
N VAL A 475 -1.77 23.06 26.55
CA VAL A 475 -1.13 22.65 25.30
C VAL A 475 -0.45 21.30 25.50
N GLY A 476 -0.81 20.31 24.67
CA GLY A 476 -0.11 19.04 24.59
C GLY A 476 0.71 18.95 23.31
N SER A 477 1.96 18.57 23.40
CA SER A 477 2.85 18.40 22.22
C SER A 477 3.64 17.11 22.36
N ALA A 478 3.56 16.25 21.33
CA ALA A 478 4.26 14.98 21.34
C ALA A 478 4.98 14.72 20.01
N GLY A 479 6.19 14.17 20.10
CA GLY A 479 6.92 13.60 18.99
C GLY A 479 7.22 12.14 19.29
N VAL A 480 6.89 11.24 18.37
CA VAL A 480 7.06 9.80 18.52
C VAL A 480 7.81 9.19 17.35
N ASN A 481 8.48 8.07 17.57
CA ASN A 481 9.02 7.21 16.53
C ASN A 481 8.74 5.76 16.90
N PRO A 482 7.46 5.33 16.81
CA PRO A 482 7.06 4.02 17.28
C PRO A 482 7.58 2.90 16.39
N THR A 483 7.75 1.72 16.99
CA THR A 483 8.10 0.47 16.33
C THR A 483 6.95 -0.54 16.51
N GLY A 484 7.02 -1.69 15.85
CA GLY A 484 6.05 -2.76 16.08
C GLY A 484 4.71 -2.56 15.36
N VAL A 485 4.69 -1.80 14.26
CA VAL A 485 3.47 -1.59 13.45
C VAL A 485 2.83 -2.91 13.01
N GLY A 486 3.65 -3.98 12.84
CA GLY A 486 3.21 -5.29 12.37
C GLY A 486 2.66 -5.27 10.95
N GLY A 487 2.49 -6.42 10.36
CA GLY A 487 1.84 -6.55 9.05
C GLY A 487 0.32 -6.66 9.17
N SER A 488 -0.36 -6.36 8.05
CA SER A 488 -1.79 -6.60 7.87
C SER A 488 -2.01 -7.71 6.86
N TYR A 489 -3.05 -8.49 7.08
CA TYR A 489 -3.48 -9.58 6.20
C TYR A 489 -4.77 -9.20 5.49
N SER A 490 -4.92 -9.67 4.28
CA SER A 490 -6.13 -9.47 3.49
C SER A 490 -6.45 -10.72 2.69
N ALA A 491 -7.67 -10.79 2.19
CA ALA A 491 -8.06 -11.79 1.22
C ALA A 491 -9.10 -11.22 0.26
N THR A 492 -9.12 -11.73 -0.96
CA THR A 492 -10.18 -11.42 -1.92
C THR A 492 -10.82 -12.70 -2.41
N LEU A 493 -12.14 -12.70 -2.39
CA LEU A 493 -13.02 -13.72 -2.96
C LEU A 493 -13.76 -13.10 -4.13
N VAL A 494 -13.64 -13.69 -5.32
CA VAL A 494 -14.20 -13.13 -6.55
C VAL A 494 -14.91 -14.21 -7.36
N ASP A 495 -16.07 -13.84 -7.94
CA ASP A 495 -16.76 -14.61 -8.98
C ASP A 495 -16.62 -13.87 -10.30
N VAL A 496 -16.19 -14.59 -11.34
CA VAL A 496 -16.06 -14.06 -12.69
C VAL A 496 -17.00 -14.77 -13.67
N GLU A 497 -17.34 -14.05 -14.74
CA GLU A 497 -18.02 -14.59 -15.91
C GLU A 497 -17.21 -14.24 -17.16
N ILE A 498 -16.91 -15.23 -17.99
CA ILE A 498 -16.10 -15.08 -19.19
C ILE A 498 -16.96 -15.38 -20.40
N ASP A 499 -16.97 -14.46 -21.35
CA ASP A 499 -17.59 -14.64 -22.65
C ASP A 499 -16.63 -15.46 -23.54
N PRO A 500 -16.99 -16.68 -23.95
CA PRO A 500 -16.10 -17.55 -24.70
C PRO A 500 -15.81 -17.05 -26.12
N ASP A 501 -16.66 -16.18 -26.69
CA ASP A 501 -16.51 -15.67 -28.04
C ASP A 501 -15.56 -14.47 -28.10
N THR A 502 -15.53 -13.66 -27.01
CA THR A 502 -14.77 -12.41 -26.96
C THR A 502 -13.58 -12.48 -25.98
N GLY A 503 -13.58 -13.43 -25.06
CA GLY A 503 -12.61 -13.53 -23.97
C GLY A 503 -12.79 -12.45 -22.88
N LYS A 504 -13.88 -11.64 -22.95
CA LYS A 504 -14.16 -10.62 -21.95
C LYS A 504 -14.47 -11.27 -20.61
N THR A 505 -13.78 -10.81 -19.58
CA THR A 505 -14.00 -11.21 -18.19
C THR A 505 -14.76 -10.13 -17.44
N ASP A 506 -15.94 -10.46 -16.92
CA ASP A 506 -16.74 -9.58 -16.07
C ASP A 506 -16.65 -10.07 -14.60
N ILE A 507 -16.49 -9.13 -13.67
CA ILE A 507 -16.53 -9.44 -12.23
C ILE A 507 -17.98 -9.42 -11.78
N LEU A 508 -18.52 -10.57 -11.39
CA LEU A 508 -19.91 -10.70 -10.95
C LEU A 508 -20.10 -10.29 -9.48
N ARG A 509 -19.18 -10.73 -8.64
CA ARG A 509 -19.16 -10.43 -7.20
C ARG A 509 -17.71 -10.33 -6.73
N CYS A 510 -17.46 -9.42 -5.80
CA CYS A 510 -16.17 -9.29 -5.14
C CYS A 510 -16.37 -9.00 -3.66
N THR A 511 -15.72 -9.77 -2.81
CA THR A 511 -15.67 -9.56 -1.35
C THR A 511 -14.22 -9.53 -0.91
N THR A 512 -13.81 -8.47 -0.22
CA THR A 512 -12.44 -8.34 0.30
C THR A 512 -12.47 -8.25 1.82
N PHE A 513 -11.64 -9.05 2.46
CA PHE A 513 -11.45 -9.19 3.90
C PHE A 513 -10.13 -8.57 4.29
N VAL A 514 -10.09 -7.79 5.36
CA VAL A 514 -8.86 -7.11 5.82
C VAL A 514 -8.75 -7.13 7.34
N ASP A 515 -7.64 -7.65 7.87
CA ASP A 515 -7.26 -7.48 9.27
C ASP A 515 -6.81 -6.03 9.50
N ALA A 516 -7.68 -5.24 10.12
CA ALA A 516 -7.45 -3.83 10.45
C ALA A 516 -6.86 -3.60 11.85
N GLY A 517 -6.62 -4.66 12.61
CA GLY A 517 -6.39 -4.52 14.05
C GLY A 517 -7.64 -4.00 14.73
N LYS A 518 -7.64 -2.73 15.10
CA LYS A 518 -8.84 -1.97 15.48
C LYS A 518 -9.16 -0.94 14.41
N ALA A 519 -10.36 -1.01 13.85
CA ALA A 519 -10.85 -0.01 12.89
C ALA A 519 -11.32 1.24 13.65
N ILE A 520 -10.49 2.28 13.68
CA ILE A 520 -10.82 3.53 14.37
C ILE A 520 -12.00 4.24 13.67
N HIS A 521 -11.99 4.27 12.35
CA HIS A 521 -13.08 4.82 11.53
C HIS A 521 -13.52 3.78 10.49
N PRO A 522 -14.50 2.92 10.79
CA PRO A 522 -14.89 1.81 9.92
C PRO A 522 -15.21 2.23 8.48
N ASP A 523 -16.01 3.29 8.26
CA ASP A 523 -16.41 3.73 6.91
C ASP A 523 -15.19 4.12 6.04
N TYR A 524 -14.17 4.76 6.64
CA TYR A 524 -12.94 5.09 5.91
C TYR A 524 -12.06 3.86 5.67
N VAL A 525 -12.08 2.89 6.58
CA VAL A 525 -11.44 1.59 6.37
C VAL A 525 -12.10 0.86 5.18
N GLU A 526 -13.43 0.82 5.12
CA GLU A 526 -14.17 0.26 3.99
C GLU A 526 -13.83 0.96 2.67
N GLY A 527 -13.78 2.31 2.68
CA GLY A 527 -13.35 3.09 1.51
C GLY A 527 -11.93 2.74 1.04
N GLN A 528 -10.99 2.47 1.98
CA GLN A 528 -9.64 2.01 1.64
C GLN A 528 -9.65 0.59 1.07
N ILE A 529 -10.49 -0.31 1.60
CA ILE A 529 -10.64 -1.68 1.10
C ILE A 529 -11.19 -1.66 -0.33
N GLN A 530 -12.28 -0.93 -0.57
CA GLN A 530 -12.88 -0.78 -1.90
C GLN A 530 -11.89 -0.21 -2.90
N GLY A 531 -11.25 0.92 -2.58
CA GLY A 531 -10.30 1.58 -3.47
C GLY A 531 -9.06 0.74 -3.79
N GLY A 532 -8.53 -0.05 -2.84
CA GLY A 532 -7.42 -0.96 -3.09
C GLY A 532 -7.81 -2.15 -3.96
N THR A 533 -8.98 -2.72 -3.71
CA THR A 533 -9.53 -3.84 -4.48
C THR A 533 -9.75 -3.43 -5.95
N VAL A 534 -10.34 -2.25 -6.20
CA VAL A 534 -10.57 -1.74 -7.56
C VAL A 534 -9.26 -1.56 -8.33
N GLN A 535 -8.23 -1.03 -7.69
CA GLN A 535 -6.90 -0.91 -8.32
C GLN A 535 -6.32 -2.29 -8.66
N GLY A 536 -6.45 -3.27 -7.78
CA GLY A 536 -6.02 -4.64 -8.05
C GLY A 536 -6.79 -5.31 -9.21
N ILE A 537 -8.08 -5.04 -9.35
CA ILE A 537 -8.91 -5.51 -10.48
C ILE A 537 -8.44 -4.88 -11.80
N GLY A 538 -8.22 -3.55 -11.81
CA GLY A 538 -7.73 -2.86 -13.00
C GLY A 538 -6.38 -3.38 -13.46
N TRP A 539 -5.47 -3.59 -12.53
CA TRP A 539 -4.15 -4.18 -12.81
C TRP A 539 -4.25 -5.62 -13.34
N ALA A 540 -5.21 -6.41 -12.83
CA ALA A 540 -5.43 -7.77 -13.29
C ALA A 540 -5.93 -7.85 -14.74
N LEU A 541 -6.83 -6.95 -15.15
CA LEU A 541 -7.65 -7.13 -16.36
C LEU A 541 -7.33 -6.15 -17.49
N ASN A 542 -6.95 -4.89 -17.19
CA ASN A 542 -7.01 -3.81 -18.17
C ASN A 542 -5.76 -2.95 -18.29
N GLU A 543 -5.03 -2.73 -17.18
CA GLU A 543 -4.02 -1.69 -17.11
C GLU A 543 -2.65 -2.18 -17.58
N GLU A 544 -2.05 -1.44 -18.49
CA GLU A 544 -0.68 -1.66 -18.95
C GLU A 544 -0.12 -0.39 -19.61
N TYR A 545 1.20 -0.21 -19.56
CA TYR A 545 1.91 0.71 -20.43
C TYR A 545 2.16 0.06 -21.78
N THR A 546 1.78 0.76 -22.85
CA THR A 546 1.99 0.34 -24.23
C THR A 546 2.96 1.30 -24.92
N PHE A 547 4.00 0.76 -25.54
CA PHE A 547 4.98 1.53 -26.31
C PHE A 547 4.90 1.14 -27.80
N ASP A 548 5.07 2.13 -28.70
CA ASP A 548 5.22 1.89 -30.13
C ASP A 548 6.61 1.35 -30.50
N GLY A 549 6.83 1.13 -31.80
CA GLY A 549 8.12 0.60 -32.29
C GLY A 549 9.31 1.54 -32.08
N ASP A 550 9.08 2.81 -31.85
CA ASP A 550 10.10 3.83 -31.59
C ASP A 550 10.32 4.07 -30.08
N GLY A 551 9.59 3.33 -29.23
CA GLY A 551 9.67 3.42 -27.78
C GLY A 551 8.88 4.59 -27.16
N ARG A 552 7.97 5.21 -27.95
CA ARG A 552 7.07 6.25 -27.43
C ARG A 552 5.85 5.60 -26.80
N MET A 553 5.37 6.19 -25.69
CA MET A 553 4.16 5.72 -25.06
C MET A 553 2.94 5.96 -25.96
N ALA A 554 2.15 4.92 -26.20
CA ALA A 554 0.99 4.95 -27.07
C ALA A 554 -0.32 5.20 -26.31
N ASN A 555 -0.33 5.14 -24.95
CA ASN A 555 -1.52 5.24 -24.13
C ASN A 555 -1.34 6.16 -22.91
N SER A 556 -0.92 7.39 -23.17
CA SER A 556 -0.65 8.40 -22.12
C SER A 556 -1.89 9.21 -21.67
N SER A 557 -3.09 8.74 -21.93
CA SER A 557 -4.34 9.39 -21.50
C SER A 557 -5.30 8.40 -20.84
N PHE A 558 -6.26 8.89 -20.04
CA PHE A 558 -7.32 8.03 -19.49
C PHE A 558 -8.32 7.51 -20.54
N LEU A 559 -8.21 7.95 -21.78
CA LEU A 559 -8.96 7.38 -22.88
C LEU A 559 -8.36 6.02 -23.31
N ASP A 560 -7.04 5.91 -23.28
CA ASP A 560 -6.28 4.77 -23.78
C ASP A 560 -5.70 3.92 -22.66
N TYR A 561 -5.30 4.52 -21.54
CA TYR A 561 -4.92 3.84 -20.29
C TYR A 561 -6.20 3.51 -19.51
N ARG A 562 -6.64 2.25 -19.61
CA ARG A 562 -7.98 1.83 -19.19
C ARG A 562 -8.04 1.42 -17.72
N MET A 563 -8.28 2.40 -16.85
CA MET A 563 -8.69 2.10 -15.47
C MET A 563 -10.16 1.62 -15.45
N PRO A 564 -10.54 0.75 -14.51
CA PRO A 564 -11.94 0.36 -14.33
C PRO A 564 -12.85 1.56 -14.05
N THR A 565 -14.01 1.55 -14.67
CA THR A 565 -15.09 2.50 -14.38
C THR A 565 -16.15 1.85 -13.49
N SER A 566 -17.11 2.62 -13.01
CA SER A 566 -18.23 2.10 -12.22
C SER A 566 -19.12 1.10 -12.98
N LEU A 567 -19.01 1.03 -14.31
CA LEU A 567 -19.72 0.06 -15.15
C LEU A 567 -18.98 -1.29 -15.26
N ASP A 568 -17.70 -1.30 -14.96
CA ASP A 568 -16.84 -2.50 -15.07
C ASP A 568 -16.82 -3.33 -13.76
N LEU A 569 -17.41 -2.80 -12.69
CA LEU A 569 -17.26 -3.34 -11.35
C LEU A 569 -18.61 -3.55 -10.65
N PRO A 570 -18.79 -4.66 -9.91
CA PRO A 570 -19.86 -4.77 -8.94
C PRO A 570 -19.58 -3.88 -7.72
N MET A 571 -20.55 -3.74 -6.82
CA MET A 571 -20.30 -3.24 -5.48
C MET A 571 -19.31 -4.18 -4.78
N ILE A 572 -18.22 -3.63 -4.28
CA ILE A 572 -17.22 -4.39 -3.50
C ILE A 572 -17.76 -4.55 -2.09
N ASN A 573 -17.98 -5.80 -1.67
CA ASN A 573 -18.33 -6.11 -0.30
C ASN A 573 -17.05 -6.11 0.57
N THR A 574 -17.08 -5.40 1.68
CA THR A 574 -15.94 -5.21 2.57
C THR A 574 -16.18 -5.89 3.91
N ILE A 575 -15.21 -6.67 4.37
CA ILE A 575 -15.26 -7.34 5.68
C ILE A 575 -14.04 -6.90 6.48
N ILE A 576 -14.29 -6.17 7.55
CA ILE A 576 -13.26 -5.77 8.49
C ILE A 576 -13.09 -6.88 9.52
N VAL A 577 -11.89 -7.45 9.57
CA VAL A 577 -11.46 -8.41 10.61
C VAL A 577 -10.66 -7.62 11.64
N GLU A 578 -11.03 -7.73 12.91
CA GLU A 578 -10.36 -7.00 13.98
C GLU A 578 -9.52 -7.94 14.86
N VAL A 579 -8.22 -8.00 14.60
CA VAL A 579 -7.23 -8.68 15.47
C VAL A 579 -6.27 -7.64 16.00
N ALA A 580 -6.52 -7.16 17.21
CA ALA A 580 -5.79 -6.05 17.81
C ALA A 580 -4.27 -6.22 17.75
N ASN A 581 -3.57 -5.16 17.34
CA ASN A 581 -2.11 -5.10 17.38
C ASN A 581 -1.64 -4.78 18.80
N PRO A 582 -0.94 -5.69 19.50
CA PRO A 582 -0.46 -5.44 20.86
C PRO A 582 0.58 -4.30 20.94
N GLY A 583 1.15 -3.91 19.81
CA GLY A 583 2.14 -2.83 19.71
C GLY A 583 1.55 -1.43 19.58
N HIS A 584 0.22 -1.23 19.75
CA HIS A 584 -0.43 0.08 19.63
C HIS A 584 -1.45 0.31 20.76
N PRO A 585 -1.57 1.52 21.33
CA PRO A 585 -2.53 1.79 22.44
C PRO A 585 -3.97 1.36 22.14
N TYR A 586 -4.42 1.53 20.90
CA TYR A 586 -5.76 1.12 20.44
C TYR A 586 -5.78 -0.14 19.58
N GLY A 587 -4.68 -0.83 19.44
CA GLY A 587 -4.61 -2.06 18.63
C GLY A 587 -4.67 -1.86 17.12
N VAL A 588 -4.36 -0.67 16.60
CA VAL A 588 -4.44 -0.31 15.18
C VAL A 588 -3.45 -1.09 14.31
N ARG A 589 -3.87 -1.47 13.09
CA ARG A 589 -3.01 -1.91 11.98
C ARG A 589 -3.22 -1.01 10.77
N GLY A 590 -2.25 -0.99 9.87
CA GLY A 590 -2.38 -0.25 8.62
C GLY A 590 -3.30 -0.97 7.63
N VAL A 591 -4.23 -0.24 7.00
CA VAL A 591 -5.19 -0.79 6.02
C VAL A 591 -5.08 -0.13 4.64
N GLY A 592 -4.23 0.90 4.52
CA GLY A 592 -4.17 1.72 3.31
C GLY A 592 -3.69 0.98 2.07
N GLU A 593 -2.90 -0.08 2.20
CA GLU A 593 -2.24 -0.73 1.06
C GLU A 593 -2.59 -2.21 0.89
N VAL A 594 -2.77 -2.96 1.96
CA VAL A 594 -2.97 -4.42 1.89
C VAL A 594 -4.15 -4.87 1.01
N PRO A 595 -5.24 -4.09 0.79
CA PRO A 595 -6.37 -4.54 -0.03
C PRO A 595 -6.06 -4.71 -1.52
N ILE A 596 -5.00 -4.09 -2.06
CA ILE A 596 -4.61 -4.27 -3.47
C ILE A 596 -3.87 -5.60 -3.71
N VAL A 597 -3.40 -6.26 -2.64
CA VAL A 597 -2.48 -7.39 -2.77
C VAL A 597 -3.17 -8.64 -3.35
N PRO A 598 -4.30 -9.13 -2.83
CA PRO A 598 -4.88 -10.40 -3.28
C PRO A 598 -5.70 -10.36 -4.58
N PRO A 599 -6.29 -9.24 -5.06
CA PRO A 599 -7.25 -9.28 -6.18
C PRO A 599 -6.71 -9.88 -7.47
N MET A 600 -5.46 -9.60 -7.85
CA MET A 600 -4.88 -10.12 -9.09
C MET A 600 -4.84 -11.65 -9.10
N ALA A 601 -4.37 -12.24 -8.00
CA ALA A 601 -4.31 -13.70 -7.85
C ALA A 601 -5.71 -14.32 -7.74
N ALA A 602 -6.61 -13.70 -7.01
CA ALA A 602 -7.99 -14.17 -6.88
C ALA A 602 -8.69 -14.22 -8.24
N ILE A 603 -8.51 -13.20 -9.09
CA ILE A 603 -9.06 -13.16 -10.45
C ILE A 603 -8.41 -14.23 -11.33
N ALA A 604 -7.07 -14.38 -11.27
CA ALA A 604 -6.37 -15.43 -12.01
C ALA A 604 -6.89 -16.84 -11.65
N ASN A 605 -7.11 -17.08 -10.36
CA ASN A 605 -7.68 -18.34 -9.87
C ASN A 605 -9.13 -18.53 -10.32
N ALA A 606 -9.96 -17.47 -10.31
CA ALA A 606 -11.33 -17.53 -10.81
C ALA A 606 -11.38 -17.82 -12.32
N ILE A 607 -10.53 -17.18 -13.11
CA ILE A 607 -10.41 -17.45 -14.55
C ILE A 607 -9.98 -18.89 -14.78
N ALA A 608 -8.97 -19.38 -14.05
CA ALA A 608 -8.52 -20.76 -14.17
C ALA A 608 -9.65 -21.78 -13.87
N ARG A 609 -10.49 -21.52 -12.88
CA ARG A 609 -11.68 -22.35 -12.58
C ARG A 609 -12.76 -22.27 -13.66
N ALA A 610 -12.86 -21.13 -14.38
CA ALA A 610 -13.83 -20.95 -15.45
C ALA A 610 -13.41 -21.64 -16.76
N ILE A 611 -12.13 -21.54 -17.13
CA ILE A 611 -11.64 -21.99 -18.45
C ILE A 611 -10.69 -23.20 -18.40
N GLY A 612 -10.30 -23.66 -17.21
CA GLY A 612 -9.38 -24.80 -17.04
C GLY A 612 -7.89 -24.49 -17.36
N ILE A 613 -7.51 -23.21 -17.50
CA ILE A 613 -6.16 -22.81 -17.88
C ILE A 613 -5.64 -21.75 -16.90
N ARG A 614 -4.42 -21.94 -16.37
CA ARG A 614 -3.74 -20.99 -15.49
C ARG A 614 -3.12 -19.85 -16.29
N MET A 615 -3.50 -18.62 -15.96
CA MET A 615 -2.96 -17.41 -16.56
C MET A 615 -1.63 -17.04 -15.89
N GLU A 616 -0.59 -16.85 -16.71
CA GLU A 616 0.78 -16.55 -16.25
C GLU A 616 1.21 -15.11 -16.60
N GLN A 617 0.31 -14.30 -17.18
CA GLN A 617 0.64 -12.93 -17.57
C GLN A 617 -0.47 -11.93 -17.18
N LEU A 618 -0.06 -10.70 -16.88
CA LEU A 618 -0.95 -9.55 -16.68
C LEU A 618 -0.70 -8.48 -17.76
N PRO A 619 -1.76 -7.77 -18.17
CA PRO A 619 -3.15 -7.99 -17.81
C PRO A 619 -3.73 -9.25 -18.48
N MET A 620 -4.71 -9.89 -17.81
CA MET A 620 -5.51 -10.98 -18.35
C MET A 620 -6.61 -10.42 -19.25
N SER A 621 -6.18 -9.69 -20.28
CA SER A 621 -7.08 -9.00 -21.21
C SER A 621 -7.88 -10.00 -22.06
N PRO A 622 -8.98 -9.57 -22.73
CA PRO A 622 -9.77 -10.44 -23.61
C PRO A 622 -8.91 -11.18 -24.64
N GLY A 623 -7.93 -10.49 -25.25
CA GLY A 623 -7.01 -11.11 -26.20
C GLY A 623 -6.13 -12.18 -25.58
N ALA A 624 -5.68 -11.97 -24.33
CA ALA A 624 -4.91 -12.98 -23.60
C ALA A 624 -5.77 -14.22 -23.31
N CYS A 625 -6.99 -14.04 -22.81
CA CYS A 625 -7.91 -15.16 -22.54
C CYS A 625 -8.21 -15.97 -23.81
N LEU A 626 -8.48 -15.31 -24.95
CA LEU A 626 -8.74 -16.00 -26.21
C LEU A 626 -7.54 -16.78 -26.75
N LEU A 627 -6.32 -16.29 -26.57
CA LEU A 627 -5.10 -17.01 -26.99
C LEU A 627 -4.92 -18.33 -26.24
N TYR A 628 -5.28 -18.37 -24.99
CA TYR A 628 -5.20 -19.58 -24.16
C TYR A 628 -6.37 -20.53 -24.36
N THR A 629 -7.55 -20.06 -24.79
CA THR A 629 -8.76 -20.87 -24.99
C THR A 629 -8.94 -21.39 -26.41
N SER A 630 -8.24 -20.79 -27.40
CA SER A 630 -8.28 -21.26 -28.78
C SER A 630 -7.47 -22.55 -28.91
N PRO A 631 -8.04 -23.64 -29.50
CA PRO A 631 -7.23 -24.81 -29.81
C PRO A 631 -6.05 -24.39 -30.68
N SER A 632 -4.85 -24.85 -30.31
CA SER A 632 -3.66 -24.66 -31.11
C SER A 632 -3.93 -25.15 -32.54
N PRO A 633 -3.58 -24.38 -33.60
CA PRO A 633 -3.81 -24.79 -34.96
C PRO A 633 -3.01 -26.06 -35.31
#